data_115a8d37a255bf2e961b7dbc97799fc8
#
_entry.id   115a8d37a255bf2e961b7dbc97799fc8
#
_cell.length_a   1.000
_cell.length_b   1.000
_cell.length_c   1.000
_cell.angle_alpha   90.00
_cell.angle_beta   90.00
_cell.angle_gamma   90.00
#
_symmetry.space_group_name_H-M   'P 1'
#
loop_
_entity.id
_entity.type
_entity.pdbx_description
1 polymer ?
#
loop_
_entity_poly.entity_id
_entity_poly.type
_entity_poly.pdbx_seq_one_letter_code
_entity_poly.pdbx_strand_id
1 'polypeptide(L)'
;KRSENKDAFPGCYDISSAGHLPAGQDYLTSALRELEEELGIKAEPEQLHFMGLHEGKCEEIFYGKPFKNHEISHVYLYSEPINIKELKLQEEEVQEVCWMDFETCCEKVKSGDKKYCLFPEELKMIKEYLKI
;
A
#
# COMPACT_ATOMS: atom_id res chain seq x y z
N LYS A 1 -7.77 2.35 -3.83
CA LYS A 1 -8.59 3.21 -2.95
C LYS A 1 -9.10 2.40 -1.77
N ARG A 2 -8.83 2.85 -0.55
CA ARG A 2 -9.28 2.20 0.68
C ARG A 2 -10.79 2.22 0.78
N SER A 3 -11.36 1.16 1.37
CA SER A 3 -12.81 1.10 1.61
C SER A 3 -13.27 2.25 2.50
N GLU A 4 -14.46 2.75 2.23
CA GLU A 4 -15.11 3.77 3.08
C GLU A 4 -15.41 3.25 4.49
N ASN A 5 -15.38 1.92 4.68
CA ASN A 5 -15.63 1.28 5.96
C ASN A 5 -14.39 1.14 6.84
N LYS A 6 -13.23 1.61 6.38
CA LYS A 6 -12.00 1.56 7.18
C LYS A 6 -12.04 2.59 8.30
N ASP A 7 -11.50 2.23 9.47
CA ASP A 7 -11.42 3.14 10.60
C ASP A 7 -10.40 4.26 10.39
N ALA A 8 -9.31 3.95 9.67
CA ALA A 8 -8.26 4.90 9.37
C ALA A 8 -8.24 5.20 7.87
N PHE A 9 -8.18 6.49 7.52
CA PHE A 9 -8.08 6.99 6.14
C PHE A 9 -9.12 6.38 5.19
N PRO A 10 -10.43 6.39 5.54
CA PRO A 10 -11.45 5.80 4.65
C PRO A 10 -11.49 6.53 3.31
N GLY A 11 -11.63 5.76 2.23
CA GLY A 11 -11.75 6.31 0.88
C GLY A 11 -10.52 6.97 0.31
N CYS A 12 -9.37 6.90 0.99
CA CYS A 12 -8.12 7.49 0.50
C CYS A 12 -7.39 6.52 -0.43
N TYR A 13 -6.59 7.09 -1.34
CA TYR A 13 -5.70 6.30 -2.17
C TYR A 13 -4.49 5.86 -1.36
N ASP A 14 -4.13 4.60 -1.48
CA ASP A 14 -3.05 3.96 -0.74
C ASP A 14 -2.23 3.09 -1.69
N ILE A 15 -1.14 2.54 -1.18
CA ILE A 15 -0.37 1.56 -1.94
C ILE A 15 -1.27 0.38 -2.32
N SER A 16 -0.85 -0.38 -3.33
CA SER A 16 -1.70 -1.40 -3.95
C SER A 16 -2.17 -2.46 -2.98
N SER A 17 -1.31 -2.91 -2.09
CA SER A 17 -1.64 -3.91 -1.09
C SER A 17 -0.78 -3.73 0.14
N ALA A 18 -1.37 -3.87 1.31
CA ALA A 18 -0.66 -3.79 2.58
C ALA A 18 -1.42 -4.56 3.65
N GLY A 19 -0.70 -5.05 4.63
CA GLY A 19 -1.30 -5.76 5.75
C GLY A 19 -0.33 -5.87 6.90
N HIS A 20 -0.85 -6.23 8.06
CA HIS A 20 -0.05 -6.48 9.23
C HIS A 20 0.56 -7.87 9.19
N LEU A 21 1.78 -7.99 9.71
CA LEU A 21 2.45 -9.28 9.82
C LEU A 21 1.92 -10.04 11.04
N PRO A 22 1.20 -11.16 10.84
CA PRO A 22 0.80 -11.98 11.97
C PRO A 22 2.01 -12.60 12.68
N ALA A 23 1.88 -12.81 13.98
CA ALA A 23 2.93 -13.43 14.78
C ALA A 23 3.30 -14.79 14.20
N GLY A 24 4.61 -15.08 14.10
CA GLY A 24 5.11 -16.34 13.59
C GLY A 24 5.17 -16.48 12.07
N GLN A 25 4.79 -15.45 11.32
CA GLN A 25 4.88 -15.46 9.85
C GLN A 25 6.03 -14.60 9.38
N ASP A 26 6.59 -14.94 8.20
CA ASP A 26 7.63 -14.12 7.59
C ASP A 26 7.02 -13.05 6.69
N TYR A 27 7.80 -12.00 6.39
CA TYR A 27 7.33 -10.84 5.63
C TYR A 27 6.96 -11.18 4.18
N LEU A 28 7.77 -12.00 3.52
CA LEU A 28 7.50 -12.33 2.11
C LEU A 28 6.24 -13.17 1.96
N THR A 29 6.06 -14.19 2.79
CA THR A 29 4.87 -15.03 2.77
C THR A 29 3.62 -14.20 3.05
N SER A 30 3.70 -13.29 4.01
CA SER A 30 2.58 -12.41 4.35
C SER A 30 2.26 -11.45 3.22
N ALA A 31 3.29 -10.90 2.56
CA ALA A 31 3.08 -9.99 1.42
C ALA A 31 2.38 -10.72 0.26
N LEU A 32 2.80 -11.94 -0.05
CA LEU A 32 2.17 -12.76 -1.09
C LEU A 32 0.72 -13.06 -0.76
N ARG A 33 0.43 -13.40 0.48
CA ARG A 33 -0.92 -13.68 0.94
C ARG A 33 -1.82 -12.44 0.84
N GLU A 34 -1.34 -11.29 1.32
CA GLU A 34 -2.12 -10.05 1.28
C GLU A 34 -2.42 -9.63 -0.17
N LEU A 35 -1.47 -9.79 -1.07
CA LEU A 35 -1.66 -9.48 -2.48
C LEU A 35 -2.76 -10.33 -3.09
N GLU A 36 -2.81 -11.62 -2.77
CA GLU A 36 -3.86 -12.51 -3.24
C GLU A 36 -5.20 -12.20 -2.59
N GLU A 37 -5.24 -11.98 -1.27
CA GLU A 37 -6.49 -11.68 -0.57
C GLU A 37 -7.11 -10.36 -0.99
N GLU A 38 -6.30 -9.30 -1.07
CA GLU A 38 -6.81 -7.96 -1.35
C GLU A 38 -7.11 -7.72 -2.83
N LEU A 39 -6.28 -8.23 -3.73
CA LEU A 39 -6.37 -7.93 -5.16
C LEU A 39 -6.58 -9.17 -6.03
N GLY A 40 -6.50 -10.36 -5.48
CA GLY A 40 -6.64 -11.60 -6.25
C GLY A 40 -5.45 -11.90 -7.14
N ILE A 41 -4.29 -11.35 -6.85
CA ILE A 41 -3.06 -11.59 -7.61
C ILE A 41 -2.28 -12.73 -6.96
N LYS A 42 -2.09 -13.82 -7.70
CA LYS A 42 -1.26 -14.96 -7.28
C LYS A 42 0.15 -14.76 -7.79
N ALA A 43 1.00 -14.14 -6.97
CA ALA A 43 2.39 -13.88 -7.34
C ALA A 43 3.31 -14.97 -6.81
N GLU A 44 4.41 -15.18 -7.53
CA GLU A 44 5.50 -16.04 -7.07
C GLU A 44 6.48 -15.20 -6.25
N PRO A 45 7.24 -15.83 -5.33
CA PRO A 45 8.19 -15.08 -4.49
C PRO A 45 9.19 -14.25 -5.31
N GLU A 46 9.64 -14.76 -6.46
CA GLU A 46 10.59 -14.07 -7.33
C GLU A 46 10.03 -12.82 -7.98
N GLN A 47 8.70 -12.69 -8.01
CA GLN A 47 8.02 -11.55 -8.64
C GLN A 47 7.87 -10.37 -7.70
N LEU A 48 8.12 -10.54 -6.41
CA LEU A 48 8.14 -9.45 -5.44
C LEU A 48 9.59 -9.03 -5.21
N HIS A 49 9.90 -7.79 -5.60
CA HIS A 49 11.25 -7.25 -5.48
C HIS A 49 11.37 -6.43 -4.21
N PHE A 50 12.21 -6.89 -3.28
CA PHE A 50 12.41 -6.19 -2.01
C PHE A 50 13.12 -4.87 -2.23
N MET A 51 12.48 -3.77 -1.84
CA MET A 51 13.04 -2.42 -2.00
C MET A 51 13.68 -1.88 -0.74
N GLY A 52 13.31 -2.37 0.43
CA GLY A 52 13.87 -1.92 1.69
C GLY A 52 12.85 -1.84 2.81
N LEU A 53 13.27 -1.24 3.92
CA LEU A 53 12.43 -1.04 5.09
C LEU A 53 11.91 0.39 5.12
N HIS A 54 10.70 0.56 5.60
CA HIS A 54 10.12 1.88 5.85
C HIS A 54 9.58 1.93 7.27
N GLU A 55 9.98 2.98 8.02
CA GLU A 55 9.44 3.25 9.34
C GLU A 55 8.38 4.34 9.21
N GLY A 56 7.12 3.97 9.44
CA GLY A 56 5.99 4.87 9.33
C GLY A 56 5.45 5.26 10.70
N LYS A 57 5.16 6.56 10.87
CA LYS A 57 4.50 7.09 12.06
C LYS A 57 3.28 7.88 11.62
N CYS A 58 2.16 7.62 12.27
CA CYS A 58 0.93 8.35 12.02
C CYS A 58 0.26 8.68 13.35
N GLU A 59 -0.05 9.96 13.56
CA GLU A 59 -0.82 10.41 14.71
C GLU A 59 -1.99 11.24 14.19
N GLU A 60 -3.21 10.74 14.41
CA GLU A 60 -4.43 11.40 13.97
C GLU A 60 -5.53 11.16 15.00
N ILE A 61 -6.61 11.93 14.88
CA ILE A 61 -7.79 11.74 15.72
C ILE A 61 -8.90 11.16 14.82
N PHE A 62 -9.33 9.93 15.15
CA PHE A 62 -10.44 9.29 14.47
C PHE A 62 -11.58 9.03 15.46
N TYR A 63 -12.80 9.42 15.09
CA TYR A 63 -13.98 9.24 15.94
C TYR A 63 -13.81 9.83 17.35
N GLY A 64 -13.11 10.98 17.43
CA GLY A 64 -12.85 11.64 18.71
C GLY A 64 -11.81 10.97 19.58
N LYS A 65 -11.12 9.94 19.10
CA LYS A 65 -10.06 9.21 19.81
C LYS A 65 -8.72 9.40 19.13
N PRO A 66 -7.63 9.59 19.88
CA PRO A 66 -6.30 9.67 19.28
C PRO A 66 -5.91 8.31 18.66
N PHE A 67 -5.41 8.36 17.44
CA PHE A 67 -4.86 7.19 16.75
C PHE A 67 -3.37 7.42 16.55
N LYS A 68 -2.56 6.49 17.04
CA LYS A 68 -1.11 6.52 16.87
C LYS A 68 -0.66 5.22 16.25
N ASN A 69 0.06 5.31 15.16
CA ASN A 69 0.61 4.14 14.48
C ASN A 69 2.11 4.33 14.23
N HIS A 70 2.89 3.36 14.65
CA HIS A 70 4.33 3.31 14.40
C HIS A 70 4.68 1.91 13.94
N GLU A 71 5.00 1.77 12.66
CA GLU A 71 5.26 0.48 12.05
C GLU A 71 6.58 0.49 11.29
N ILE A 72 7.23 -0.69 11.27
CA ILE A 72 8.35 -0.95 10.38
C ILE A 72 7.83 -1.90 9.31
N SER A 73 7.88 -1.47 8.06
CA SER A 73 7.35 -2.22 6.93
C SER A 73 8.47 -2.72 6.03
N HIS A 74 8.29 -3.93 5.50
CA HIS A 74 9.09 -4.42 4.38
C HIS A 74 8.35 -4.04 3.11
N VAL A 75 9.01 -3.28 2.24
CA VAL A 75 8.40 -2.73 1.02
C VAL A 75 8.86 -3.52 -0.19
N TYR A 76 7.89 -4.00 -0.98
CA TYR A 76 8.14 -4.79 -2.17
C TYR A 76 7.56 -4.11 -3.41
N LEU A 77 8.20 -4.31 -4.54
CA LEU A 77 7.71 -3.87 -5.85
C LEU A 77 7.25 -5.09 -6.64
N TYR A 78 6.03 -5.01 -7.17
CA TYR A 78 5.50 -5.99 -8.12
C TYR A 78 5.35 -5.31 -9.46
N SER A 79 6.06 -5.81 -10.47
CA SER A 79 6.13 -5.17 -11.79
C SER A 79 5.65 -6.06 -12.94
N GLU A 80 5.02 -7.19 -12.63
CA GLU A 80 4.46 -8.05 -13.66
C GLU A 80 3.23 -7.41 -14.29
N PRO A 81 2.96 -7.70 -15.59
CA PRO A 81 1.76 -7.16 -16.24
C PRO A 81 0.47 -7.61 -15.55
N ILE A 82 -0.42 -6.67 -15.33
CA ILE A 82 -1.75 -6.96 -14.77
C ILE A 82 -2.82 -6.22 -15.54
N ASN A 83 -4.01 -6.84 -15.60
CA ASN A 83 -5.21 -6.18 -16.10
C ASN A 83 -6.09 -5.87 -14.89
N ILE A 84 -6.23 -4.58 -14.56
CA ILE A 84 -6.98 -4.18 -13.36
C ILE A 84 -8.46 -4.60 -13.41
N LYS A 85 -9.00 -4.83 -14.60
CA LYS A 85 -10.39 -5.30 -14.76
C LYS A 85 -10.57 -6.76 -14.35
N GLU A 86 -9.49 -7.52 -14.27
CA GLU A 86 -9.52 -8.93 -13.89
C GLU A 86 -9.21 -9.15 -12.40
N LEU A 87 -8.88 -8.10 -11.66
CA LEU A 87 -8.59 -8.21 -10.24
C LEU A 87 -9.84 -8.52 -9.44
N LYS A 88 -9.66 -9.30 -8.38
CA LYS A 88 -10.72 -9.62 -7.42
C LYS A 88 -10.43 -8.86 -6.13
N LEU A 89 -11.19 -7.80 -5.90
CA LEU A 89 -10.96 -6.93 -4.76
C LEU A 89 -11.63 -7.47 -3.50
N GLN A 90 -10.93 -7.40 -2.39
CA GLN A 90 -11.50 -7.64 -1.06
C GLN A 90 -12.20 -6.35 -0.65
N GLU A 91 -13.51 -6.27 -0.85
CA GLU A 91 -14.26 -5.03 -0.72
C GLU A 91 -14.19 -4.37 0.65
N GLU A 92 -14.00 -5.16 1.71
CA GLU A 92 -13.84 -4.64 3.07
C GLU A 92 -12.56 -3.82 3.23
N GLU A 93 -11.57 -4.07 2.39
CA GLU A 93 -10.26 -3.40 2.44
C GLU A 93 -10.04 -2.46 1.27
N VAL A 94 -10.44 -2.87 0.07
CA VAL A 94 -10.16 -2.15 -1.19
C VAL A 94 -11.45 -1.87 -1.93
N GLN A 95 -11.79 -0.60 -2.10
CA GLN A 95 -13.00 -0.19 -2.80
C GLN A 95 -12.83 -0.22 -4.32
N GLU A 96 -11.69 0.28 -4.80
CA GLU A 96 -11.38 0.28 -6.23
C GLU A 96 -9.86 0.36 -6.44
N VAL A 97 -9.41 0.01 -7.64
CA VAL A 97 -8.02 0.21 -8.06
C VAL A 97 -8.02 1.04 -9.34
N CYS A 98 -6.96 1.81 -9.53
CA CYS A 98 -6.78 2.58 -10.75
C CYS A 98 -5.29 2.71 -11.06
N TRP A 99 -4.99 2.92 -12.34
CA TRP A 99 -3.66 3.33 -12.74
C TRP A 99 -3.50 4.83 -12.46
N MET A 100 -2.33 5.20 -12.02
CA MET A 100 -2.01 6.60 -11.76
C MET A 100 -0.61 6.90 -12.26
N ASP A 101 -0.46 8.05 -12.93
CA ASP A 101 0.84 8.53 -13.33
C ASP A 101 1.72 8.75 -12.08
N PHE A 102 2.93 8.18 -12.10
CA PHE A 102 3.80 8.19 -10.93
C PHE A 102 4.19 9.61 -10.52
N GLU A 103 4.54 10.46 -11.50
CA GLU A 103 4.91 11.85 -11.21
C GLU A 103 3.74 12.64 -10.61
N THR A 104 2.53 12.43 -11.15
CA THR A 104 1.32 13.06 -10.60
C THR A 104 1.08 12.61 -9.17
N CYS A 105 1.24 11.32 -8.91
CA CYS A 105 1.10 10.77 -7.56
C CYS A 105 2.08 11.41 -6.58
N CYS A 106 3.34 11.53 -6.98
CA CYS A 106 4.38 12.17 -6.16
C CYS A 106 4.03 13.62 -5.85
N GLU A 107 3.52 14.37 -6.84
CA GLU A 107 3.12 15.77 -6.67
C GLU A 107 1.96 15.90 -5.67
N LYS A 108 0.95 15.03 -5.78
CA LYS A 108 -0.20 15.05 -4.87
C LYS A 108 0.22 14.75 -3.43
N VAL A 109 1.06 13.77 -3.23
CA VAL A 109 1.57 13.42 -1.90
C VAL A 109 2.41 14.56 -1.33
N LYS A 110 3.29 15.14 -2.15
CA LYS A 110 4.14 16.26 -1.74
C LYS A 110 3.34 17.50 -1.35
N SER A 111 2.22 17.75 -2.05
CA SER A 111 1.35 18.89 -1.75
C SER A 111 0.49 18.71 -0.51
N GLY A 112 0.49 17.50 0.08
CA GLY A 112 -0.32 17.20 1.25
C GLY A 112 -1.78 16.95 0.96
N ASP A 113 -2.10 16.48 -0.25
CA ASP A 113 -3.48 16.15 -0.62
C ASP A 113 -4.01 15.03 0.27
N LYS A 114 -5.06 15.32 1.03
CA LYS A 114 -5.62 14.40 2.03
C LYS A 114 -6.31 13.17 1.42
N LYS A 115 -6.52 13.15 0.12
CA LYS A 115 -7.06 11.97 -0.57
C LYS A 115 -6.03 10.86 -0.73
N TYR A 116 -4.77 11.14 -0.39
CA TYR A 116 -3.66 10.21 -0.55
C TYR A 116 -3.04 9.92 0.82
N CYS A 117 -3.04 8.68 1.24
CA CYS A 117 -2.40 8.26 2.49
C CYS A 117 -1.10 7.49 2.23
N LEU A 118 -0.32 8.01 1.29
CA LEU A 118 0.97 7.45 0.89
C LEU A 118 2.11 8.16 1.60
N PHE A 119 3.18 7.43 1.89
CA PHE A 119 4.37 8.02 2.47
C PHE A 119 5.34 8.44 1.36
N PRO A 120 5.82 9.71 1.38
CA PRO A 120 6.79 10.17 0.37
C PRO A 120 8.05 9.31 0.31
N GLU A 121 8.47 8.75 1.44
CA GLU A 121 9.65 7.90 1.54
C GLU A 121 9.50 6.61 0.72
N GLU A 122 8.31 6.03 0.67
CA GLU A 122 8.05 4.83 -0.12
C GLU A 122 8.09 5.15 -1.61
N LEU A 123 7.57 6.29 -2.02
CA LEU A 123 7.65 6.74 -3.41
C LEU A 123 9.10 6.99 -3.82
N LYS A 124 9.91 7.54 -2.92
CA LYS A 124 11.34 7.72 -3.15
C LYS A 124 12.05 6.38 -3.33
N MET A 125 11.67 5.37 -2.56
CA MET A 125 12.22 4.02 -2.70
C MET A 125 11.96 3.45 -4.10
N ILE A 126 10.76 3.67 -4.63
CA ILE A 126 10.42 3.25 -6.00
C ILE A 126 11.31 3.96 -7.01
N LYS A 127 11.47 5.27 -6.88
CA LYS A 127 12.33 6.05 -7.76
C LYS A 127 13.76 5.54 -7.77
N GLU A 128 14.31 5.31 -6.61
CA GLU A 128 15.70 4.83 -6.46
C GLU A 128 15.86 3.42 -7.02
N TYR A 129 14.90 2.54 -6.76
CA TYR A 129 14.95 1.16 -7.26
C TYR A 129 14.88 1.09 -8.78
N LEU A 130 14.00 1.89 -9.39
CA LEU A 130 13.80 1.94 -10.83
C LEU A 130 14.77 2.88 -11.54
N LYS A 131 15.54 3.67 -10.80
CA LYS A 131 16.50 4.64 -11.32
C LYS A 131 15.87 5.69 -12.25
N ILE A 132 14.76 6.24 -11.79
CA ILE A 132 14.02 7.26 -12.55
C ILE A 132 14.03 8.62 -11.87
#